data_a3a5640702e3bc21e9da4ddf2a639a6a
#
_entry.id   a3a5640702e3bc21e9da4ddf2a639a6a
#
_cell.length_a   1.000
_cell.length_b   1.000
_cell.length_c   1.000
_cell.angle_alpha   90.00
_cell.angle_beta   90.00
_cell.angle_gamma   90.00
#
_symmetry.space_group_name_H-M   'P 1'
#
loop_
_entity.id
_entity.type
_entity.pdbx_description
1 polymer ?
#
loop_
_entity_poly.entity_id
_entity_poly.type
_entity_poly.pdbx_seq_one_letter_code
_entity_poly.pdbx_strand_id
1 'polypeptide(L)'
;MVRSSMENETYELKDGFLVRKSSSEVCVKRFAKVSSVSTAVQDLDDYAAVRYIKAYVNAFNLGFPVEFYTIIRPIDRIKFVKDLEKTIVENSIIYEVNPLKADSKIKAEKARLIRSRVMRDSIQPFETEVYIAVSSCGEDLDAALEGLNVKMRVLHSTVNSLGIEVEYADAEKVISRSFLNNLTNKRSLASKLFNALRRRLLIADVVSLPIFTFIPLLGRAKPSLRSTGIKLGVDIESREEIYWDLNKTTSPHILVIGPSGIGKTTFLSKLSISLGRTGISVLVLDPKNEYKSIFESLGVEVAYFSLGKNLSIGISELLGSLRNMMGNEAAEVLIDILSLHPELSRKDVFPCLYTMLNRMPEIGVDSNDLEVLNTLKRLARYCSDDYSEYSVGKVLTALSLISKEGSGLISLLRSGKKISVVDFSSVLTVDPLMMPMIMKVISSAIKIVSPSPSWETPKYIRAIVIDEAWSVLRDESLRVVEELIRTGRSFGTIVAMATQTVKDLTKTLGPLVDSLGLLVILPSTSSDYWDEISKLIKVSKERIERMRSLGRGYALVRIAPDPRTLLVKLGP
;
A
#
# COMPACT_ATOMS: atom_id res chain seq x y z
N MET A 1 39.43 -15.31 23.43
CA MET A 1 39.65 -16.77 23.20
C MET A 1 38.59 -17.51 24.00
N VAL A 2 37.47 -17.86 23.37
CA VAL A 2 36.48 -18.79 23.91
C VAL A 2 36.60 -20.02 23.00
N ARG A 3 37.28 -21.05 23.48
CA ARG A 3 37.23 -22.39 22.89
C ARG A 3 35.86 -22.97 23.25
N SER A 4 34.93 -23.03 22.29
CA SER A 4 33.77 -23.90 22.40
C SER A 4 34.27 -25.34 22.29
N SER A 5 34.10 -26.12 23.32
CA SER A 5 34.21 -27.56 23.29
C SER A 5 33.17 -28.07 22.30
N MET A 6 33.55 -28.41 21.06
CA MET A 6 32.76 -29.28 20.19
C MET A 6 32.71 -30.64 20.87
N GLU A 7 31.61 -30.97 21.51
CA GLU A 7 31.26 -32.31 21.91
C GLU A 7 31.33 -33.19 20.66
N ASN A 8 31.90 -34.40 20.78
CA ASN A 8 32.00 -35.40 19.71
C ASN A 8 30.59 -35.90 19.33
N GLU A 9 29.87 -35.14 18.50
CA GLU A 9 28.62 -35.58 17.93
C GLU A 9 28.88 -36.49 16.73
N THR A 10 28.27 -37.67 16.72
CA THR A 10 28.34 -38.59 15.59
C THR A 10 26.97 -38.70 14.94
N TYR A 11 26.95 -38.68 13.60
CA TYR A 11 25.72 -38.81 12.80
C TYR A 11 25.79 -40.14 12.05
N GLU A 12 24.71 -40.89 12.10
CA GLU A 12 24.56 -42.20 11.50
C GLU A 12 23.24 -42.34 10.78
N LEU A 13 23.24 -42.99 9.61
CA LEU A 13 22.00 -43.33 8.89
C LEU A 13 21.70 -44.80 9.18
N LYS A 14 20.59 -45.07 9.86
CA LYS A 14 20.20 -46.42 10.24
C LYS A 14 18.70 -46.63 10.01
N ASP A 15 18.34 -47.68 9.29
CA ASP A 15 16.95 -48.10 9.07
C ASP A 15 15.99 -47.00 8.56
N GLY A 16 16.51 -46.09 7.72
CA GLY A 16 15.77 -44.96 7.18
C GLY A 16 15.65 -43.76 8.11
N PHE A 17 16.34 -43.79 9.25
CA PHE A 17 16.42 -42.69 10.22
C PHE A 17 17.76 -41.99 10.15
N LEU A 18 17.80 -40.72 10.51
CA LEU A 18 19.02 -40.00 10.86
C LEU A 18 19.17 -40.04 12.39
N VAL A 19 20.23 -40.67 12.86
CA VAL A 19 20.58 -40.81 14.27
C VAL A 19 21.74 -39.88 14.61
N ARG A 20 21.58 -39.05 15.63
CA ARG A 20 22.66 -38.25 16.24
C ARG A 20 22.94 -38.83 17.63
N LYS A 21 24.21 -39.14 17.89
CA LYS A 21 24.65 -39.58 19.20
C LYS A 21 25.58 -38.52 19.79
N SER A 22 25.31 -38.12 21.01
CA SER A 22 26.17 -37.27 21.82
C SER A 22 26.58 -38.04 23.09
N SER A 23 27.40 -37.46 23.94
CA SER A 23 27.82 -38.05 25.22
C SER A 23 26.66 -38.23 26.21
N SER A 24 25.56 -37.46 26.06
CA SER A 24 24.45 -37.39 27.03
C SER A 24 23.13 -37.89 26.50
N GLU A 25 22.92 -37.98 25.18
CA GLU A 25 21.65 -38.34 24.59
C GLU A 25 21.78 -38.93 23.19
N VAL A 26 20.76 -39.69 22.79
CA VAL A 26 20.56 -40.17 21.42
C VAL A 26 19.33 -39.51 20.84
N CYS A 27 19.46 -38.84 19.70
CA CYS A 27 18.35 -38.23 18.98
C CYS A 27 18.10 -38.94 17.64
N VAL A 28 16.86 -39.22 17.34
CA VAL A 28 16.43 -39.86 16.09
C VAL A 28 15.49 -38.92 15.33
N LYS A 29 15.75 -38.78 14.02
CA LYS A 29 14.94 -37.96 13.13
C LYS A 29 14.35 -38.80 12.00
N ARG A 30 13.08 -38.64 11.71
CA ARG A 30 12.37 -39.27 10.60
C ARG A 30 11.75 -38.25 9.67
N PHE A 31 11.70 -38.59 8.40
CA PHE A 31 11.15 -37.77 7.34
C PHE A 31 9.85 -38.39 6.83
N ALA A 32 8.83 -37.53 6.61
CA ALA A 32 7.61 -37.87 5.90
C ALA A 32 7.54 -37.02 4.63
N LYS A 33 7.37 -37.64 3.47
CA LYS A 33 7.21 -36.94 2.19
C LYS A 33 5.73 -36.68 1.95
N VAL A 34 5.37 -35.44 1.59
CA VAL A 34 4.01 -35.12 1.12
C VAL A 34 3.79 -35.79 -0.23
N SER A 35 2.83 -36.70 -0.31
CA SER A 35 2.49 -37.46 -1.51
C SER A 35 1.32 -36.89 -2.28
N SER A 36 0.33 -36.34 -1.57
CA SER A 36 -0.81 -35.63 -2.19
C SER A 36 -1.39 -34.58 -1.26
N VAL A 37 -2.09 -33.61 -1.88
CA VAL A 37 -2.87 -32.58 -1.18
C VAL A 37 -4.26 -32.54 -1.82
N SER A 38 -5.29 -32.80 -1.02
CA SER A 38 -6.68 -32.89 -1.52
C SER A 38 -7.30 -31.52 -1.82
N THR A 39 -6.86 -30.48 -1.09
CA THR A 39 -7.40 -29.13 -1.22
C THR A 39 -6.34 -28.18 -1.79
N ALA A 40 -6.57 -27.69 -2.99
CA ALA A 40 -5.75 -26.64 -3.55
C ALA A 40 -6.28 -25.27 -3.08
N VAL A 41 -5.45 -24.51 -2.39
CA VAL A 41 -5.84 -23.17 -1.85
C VAL A 41 -6.28 -22.22 -2.97
N GLN A 42 -5.73 -22.39 -4.16
CA GLN A 42 -6.12 -21.64 -5.37
C GLN A 42 -7.55 -21.91 -5.84
N ASP A 43 -8.16 -23.03 -5.42
CA ASP A 43 -9.53 -23.40 -5.76
C ASP A 43 -10.55 -22.89 -4.72
N LEU A 44 -10.04 -22.27 -3.63
CA LEU A 44 -10.83 -21.67 -2.58
C LEU A 44 -11.08 -20.19 -2.84
N ASP A 45 -12.23 -19.69 -2.41
CA ASP A 45 -12.44 -18.25 -2.31
C ASP A 45 -11.50 -17.62 -1.25
N ASP A 46 -11.35 -16.30 -1.27
CA ASP A 46 -10.42 -15.60 -0.35
C ASP A 46 -10.69 -15.92 1.13
N TYR A 47 -11.95 -16.11 1.51
CA TYR A 47 -12.32 -16.40 2.89
C TYR A 47 -12.00 -17.85 3.29
N ALA A 48 -12.32 -18.81 2.42
CA ALA A 48 -12.01 -20.22 2.63
C ALA A 48 -10.49 -20.44 2.62
N ALA A 49 -9.76 -19.74 1.74
CA ALA A 49 -8.30 -19.79 1.71
C ALA A 49 -7.68 -19.30 3.04
N VAL A 50 -8.14 -18.18 3.58
CA VAL A 50 -7.66 -17.66 4.87
C VAL A 50 -7.99 -18.62 6.02
N ARG A 51 -9.19 -19.21 6.04
CA ARG A 51 -9.56 -20.21 7.04
C ARG A 51 -8.68 -21.45 6.96
N TYR A 52 -8.43 -21.93 5.74
CA TYR A 52 -7.55 -23.09 5.52
C TYR A 52 -6.12 -22.81 5.99
N ILE A 53 -5.56 -21.64 5.66
CA ILE A 53 -4.23 -21.23 6.12
C ILE A 53 -4.17 -21.13 7.64
N LYS A 54 -5.19 -20.56 8.29
CA LYS A 54 -5.27 -20.49 9.76
C LYS A 54 -5.34 -21.89 10.38
N ALA A 55 -6.16 -22.79 9.82
CA ALA A 55 -6.26 -24.17 10.27
C ALA A 55 -4.93 -24.91 10.11
N TYR A 56 -4.25 -24.70 8.97
CA TYR A 56 -2.94 -25.25 8.67
C TYR A 56 -1.87 -24.81 9.69
N VAL A 57 -1.77 -23.52 9.97
CA VAL A 57 -0.80 -22.99 10.95
C VAL A 57 -1.10 -23.50 12.36
N ASN A 58 -2.39 -23.51 12.76
CA ASN A 58 -2.80 -23.98 14.08
C ASN A 58 -2.56 -25.49 14.25
N ALA A 59 -2.73 -26.27 13.19
CA ALA A 59 -2.53 -27.70 13.21
C ALA A 59 -1.06 -28.10 13.53
N PHE A 60 -0.09 -27.25 13.16
CA PHE A 60 1.31 -27.49 13.49
C PHE A 60 1.75 -27.00 14.88
N ASN A 61 0.83 -26.52 15.71
CA ASN A 61 1.07 -26.30 17.14
C ASN A 61 1.01 -27.63 17.92
N LEU A 62 1.97 -28.52 17.65
CA LEU A 62 1.95 -29.92 18.10
C LEU A 62 2.61 -30.13 19.48
N GLY A 63 3.13 -29.07 20.11
CA GLY A 63 3.89 -29.19 21.37
C GLY A 63 5.32 -29.75 21.20
N PHE A 64 5.75 -30.00 19.97
CA PHE A 64 7.12 -30.42 19.63
C PHE A 64 7.57 -29.78 18.30
N PRO A 65 8.90 -29.61 18.09
CA PRO A 65 9.43 -29.03 16.87
C PRO A 65 9.14 -29.87 15.63
N VAL A 66 8.78 -29.20 14.53
CA VAL A 66 8.60 -29.80 13.22
C VAL A 66 9.45 -29.01 12.22
N GLU A 67 10.18 -29.70 11.37
CA GLU A 67 11.03 -29.10 10.35
C GLU A 67 10.47 -29.38 8.96
N PHE A 68 10.53 -28.37 8.08
CA PHE A 68 10.08 -28.50 6.70
C PHE A 68 11.25 -28.34 5.73
N TYR A 69 11.35 -29.29 4.81
CA TYR A 69 12.34 -29.28 3.74
C TYR A 69 11.60 -29.24 2.41
N THR A 70 11.72 -28.16 1.68
CA THR A 70 11.07 -27.98 0.39
C THR A 70 12.10 -27.86 -0.72
N ILE A 71 11.98 -28.69 -1.75
CA ILE A 71 12.80 -28.65 -2.94
C ILE A 71 11.93 -28.17 -4.09
N ILE A 72 12.32 -27.07 -4.72
CA ILE A 72 11.56 -26.42 -5.79
C ILE A 72 12.43 -26.43 -7.05
N ARG A 73 11.86 -26.90 -8.18
CA ARG A 73 12.54 -26.93 -9.48
C ARG A 73 11.63 -26.34 -10.54
N PRO A 74 12.09 -25.38 -11.36
CA PRO A 74 11.31 -24.91 -12.48
C PRO A 74 11.12 -26.04 -13.52
N ILE A 75 9.92 -26.12 -14.10
CA ILE A 75 9.60 -27.06 -15.17
C ILE A 75 9.59 -26.28 -16.48
N ASP A 76 10.08 -26.90 -17.57
CA ASP A 76 9.90 -26.33 -18.90
C ASP A 76 8.40 -26.17 -19.22
N ARG A 77 7.98 -24.93 -19.41
CA ARG A 77 6.58 -24.56 -19.60
C ARG A 77 5.96 -25.24 -20.84
N ILE A 78 6.71 -25.29 -21.93
CA ILE A 78 6.23 -25.86 -23.20
C ILE A 78 6.00 -27.36 -23.05
N LYS A 79 6.97 -28.04 -22.43
CA LYS A 79 6.87 -29.48 -22.15
C LYS A 79 5.71 -29.77 -21.20
N PHE A 80 5.54 -28.97 -20.16
CA PHE A 80 4.45 -29.12 -19.18
C PHE A 80 3.07 -28.97 -19.83
N VAL A 81 2.91 -27.97 -20.69
CA VAL A 81 1.64 -27.77 -21.43
C VAL A 81 1.34 -28.96 -22.34
N LYS A 82 2.33 -29.51 -23.06
CA LYS A 82 2.16 -30.71 -23.85
C LYS A 82 1.77 -31.94 -23.03
N ASP A 83 2.35 -32.12 -21.86
CA ASP A 83 1.99 -33.23 -20.96
C ASP A 83 0.56 -33.08 -20.43
N LEU A 84 0.11 -31.86 -20.14
CA LEU A 84 -1.29 -31.57 -19.79
C LEU A 84 -2.26 -31.88 -20.96
N GLU A 85 -1.91 -31.48 -22.17
CA GLU A 85 -2.71 -31.76 -23.37
C GLU A 85 -2.87 -33.27 -23.58
N LYS A 86 -1.79 -34.02 -23.44
CA LYS A 86 -1.84 -35.48 -23.48
C LYS A 86 -2.77 -36.04 -22.39
N THR A 87 -2.64 -35.57 -21.16
CA THR A 87 -3.50 -35.99 -20.04
C THR A 87 -4.99 -35.68 -20.30
N ILE A 88 -5.29 -34.51 -20.89
CA ILE A 88 -6.66 -34.10 -21.26
C ILE A 88 -7.22 -35.07 -22.28
N VAL A 89 -6.48 -35.34 -23.36
CA VAL A 89 -6.93 -36.21 -24.44
C VAL A 89 -7.15 -37.65 -23.95
N GLU A 90 -6.15 -38.23 -23.27
CA GLU A 90 -6.24 -39.61 -22.75
C GLU A 90 -7.42 -39.79 -21.80
N ASN A 91 -7.61 -38.89 -20.83
CA ASN A 91 -8.71 -39.03 -19.87
C ASN A 91 -10.07 -38.66 -20.44
N SER A 92 -10.15 -37.80 -21.45
CA SER A 92 -11.40 -37.53 -22.16
C SER A 92 -11.84 -38.77 -22.96
N ILE A 93 -10.93 -39.43 -23.68
CA ILE A 93 -11.21 -40.66 -24.39
C ILE A 93 -11.66 -41.78 -23.43
N ILE A 94 -10.95 -41.97 -22.32
CA ILE A 94 -11.33 -42.99 -21.32
C ILE A 94 -12.73 -42.75 -20.78
N TYR A 95 -13.13 -41.51 -20.55
CA TYR A 95 -14.47 -41.16 -20.06
C TYR A 95 -15.54 -41.36 -21.16
N GLU A 96 -15.25 -41.00 -22.41
CA GLU A 96 -16.14 -41.21 -23.53
C GLU A 96 -16.42 -42.70 -23.77
N VAL A 97 -15.39 -43.55 -23.68
CA VAL A 97 -15.51 -45.00 -23.85
C VAL A 97 -16.19 -45.67 -22.65
N ASN A 98 -15.97 -45.16 -21.44
CA ASN A 98 -16.57 -45.71 -20.23
C ASN A 98 -16.98 -44.57 -19.25
N PRO A 99 -18.24 -44.10 -19.35
CA PRO A 99 -18.77 -43.02 -18.50
C PRO A 99 -18.78 -43.31 -16.97
N LEU A 100 -18.67 -44.58 -16.59
CA LEU A 100 -18.59 -44.98 -15.16
C LEU A 100 -17.25 -44.60 -14.54
N LYS A 101 -16.23 -44.29 -15.34
CA LYS A 101 -14.93 -43.76 -14.85
C LYS A 101 -14.99 -42.24 -14.61
N ALA A 102 -15.81 -41.80 -13.66
CA ALA A 102 -15.95 -40.38 -13.28
C ALA A 102 -14.62 -39.70 -12.94
N ASP A 103 -13.66 -40.44 -12.37
CA ASP A 103 -12.32 -39.94 -12.05
C ASP A 103 -11.56 -39.44 -13.30
N SER A 104 -11.77 -40.06 -14.46
CA SER A 104 -11.12 -39.60 -15.68
C SER A 104 -11.67 -38.26 -16.15
N LYS A 105 -12.98 -38.02 -16.00
CA LYS A 105 -13.59 -36.72 -16.29
C LYS A 105 -12.96 -35.63 -15.39
N ILE A 106 -12.90 -35.89 -14.08
CA ILE A 106 -12.32 -34.94 -13.11
C ILE A 106 -10.85 -34.64 -13.43
N LYS A 107 -10.07 -35.68 -13.80
CA LYS A 107 -8.66 -35.49 -14.19
C LYS A 107 -8.53 -34.64 -15.45
N ALA A 108 -9.35 -34.86 -16.47
CA ALA A 108 -9.35 -34.05 -17.68
C ALA A 108 -9.74 -32.60 -17.41
N GLU A 109 -10.76 -32.35 -16.59
CA GLU A 109 -11.21 -31.01 -16.21
C GLU A 109 -10.15 -30.26 -15.39
N LYS A 110 -9.52 -30.90 -14.41
CA LYS A 110 -8.42 -30.32 -13.65
C LYS A 110 -7.23 -29.97 -14.55
N ALA A 111 -6.87 -30.86 -15.47
CA ALA A 111 -5.78 -30.59 -16.42
C ALA A 111 -6.12 -29.42 -17.36
N ARG A 112 -7.36 -29.28 -17.82
CA ARG A 112 -7.83 -28.11 -18.61
C ARG A 112 -7.72 -26.81 -17.82
N LEU A 113 -8.12 -26.82 -16.55
CA LEU A 113 -8.04 -25.66 -15.67
C LEU A 113 -6.58 -25.21 -15.47
N ILE A 114 -5.68 -26.15 -15.14
CA ILE A 114 -4.25 -25.87 -14.97
C ILE A 114 -3.66 -25.33 -16.27
N ARG A 115 -3.95 -25.97 -17.42
CA ARG A 115 -3.49 -25.50 -18.75
C ARG A 115 -3.95 -24.07 -19.02
N SER A 116 -5.22 -23.76 -18.77
CA SER A 116 -5.75 -22.42 -19.01
C SER A 116 -5.05 -21.34 -18.18
N ARG A 117 -4.75 -21.63 -16.90
CA ARG A 117 -4.00 -20.72 -16.02
C ARG A 117 -2.56 -20.51 -16.50
N VAL A 118 -1.85 -21.61 -16.81
CA VAL A 118 -0.46 -21.53 -17.29
C VAL A 118 -0.36 -20.75 -18.61
N MET A 119 -1.36 -20.89 -19.50
CA MET A 119 -1.37 -20.21 -20.79
C MET A 119 -1.80 -18.75 -20.68
N ARG A 120 -2.87 -18.44 -19.91
CA ARG A 120 -3.43 -17.08 -19.79
C ARG A 120 -2.53 -16.15 -18.99
N ASP A 121 -2.06 -16.62 -17.83
CA ASP A 121 -1.38 -15.76 -16.86
C ASP A 121 0.14 -15.84 -16.98
N SER A 122 0.66 -16.53 -17.98
CA SER A 122 2.10 -16.76 -18.20
C SER A 122 2.82 -17.32 -16.95
N ILE A 123 2.10 -18.11 -16.14
CA ILE A 123 2.60 -18.67 -14.89
C ILE A 123 3.68 -19.71 -15.17
N GLN A 124 4.83 -19.60 -14.46
CA GLN A 124 5.89 -20.60 -14.50
C GLN A 124 5.50 -21.79 -13.62
N PRO A 125 5.39 -23.03 -14.15
CA PRO A 125 5.15 -24.21 -13.33
C PRO A 125 6.44 -24.66 -12.60
N PHE A 126 6.25 -25.22 -11.41
CA PHE A 126 7.32 -25.74 -10.57
C PHE A 126 7.03 -27.18 -10.12
N GLU A 127 8.06 -28.02 -10.15
CA GLU A 127 8.08 -29.30 -9.46
C GLU A 127 8.47 -29.07 -8.00
N THR A 128 7.66 -29.55 -7.06
CA THR A 128 7.88 -29.34 -5.64
C THR A 128 7.92 -30.69 -4.91
N GLU A 129 8.95 -30.91 -4.11
CA GLU A 129 9.03 -32.01 -3.17
C GLU A 129 9.05 -31.42 -1.75
N VAL A 130 8.10 -31.84 -0.91
CA VAL A 130 7.98 -31.36 0.48
C VAL A 130 8.19 -32.53 1.42
N TYR A 131 9.09 -32.34 2.36
CA TYR A 131 9.37 -33.30 3.44
C TYR A 131 9.11 -32.61 4.78
N ILE A 132 8.46 -33.34 5.67
CA ILE A 132 8.22 -32.93 7.05
C ILE A 132 9.06 -33.81 7.93
N ALA A 133 9.90 -33.24 8.78
CA ALA A 133 10.76 -34.01 9.67
C ALA A 133 10.40 -33.75 11.12
N VAL A 134 10.42 -34.80 11.91
CA VAL A 134 10.23 -34.78 13.36
C VAL A 134 11.40 -35.48 14.00
N SER A 135 11.85 -34.97 15.15
CA SER A 135 12.92 -35.56 15.96
C SER A 135 12.47 -35.86 17.37
N SER A 136 13.05 -36.88 17.96
CA SER A 136 12.91 -37.21 19.37
C SER A 136 14.26 -37.61 19.94
N CYS A 137 14.51 -37.22 21.18
CA CYS A 137 15.73 -37.57 21.90
C CYS A 137 15.37 -38.41 23.15
N GLY A 138 16.26 -39.27 23.55
CA GLY A 138 16.14 -40.12 24.73
C GLY A 138 17.53 -40.47 25.28
N GLU A 139 17.56 -41.15 26.42
CA GLU A 139 18.80 -41.61 27.03
C GLU A 139 19.46 -42.72 26.20
N ASP A 140 18.66 -43.47 25.45
CA ASP A 140 19.07 -44.52 24.54
C ASP A 140 18.28 -44.48 23.22
N LEU A 141 18.64 -45.37 22.29
CA LEU A 141 18.03 -45.45 20.97
C LEU A 141 16.54 -45.85 21.04
N ASP A 142 16.20 -46.78 21.95
CA ASP A 142 14.84 -47.34 22.05
C ASP A 142 13.89 -46.30 22.61
N ALA A 143 14.26 -45.58 23.64
CA ALA A 143 13.51 -44.47 24.20
C ALA A 143 13.31 -43.35 23.17
N ALA A 144 14.33 -43.02 22.40
CA ALA A 144 14.24 -42.02 21.33
C ALA A 144 13.29 -42.44 20.20
N LEU A 145 13.31 -43.74 19.82
CA LEU A 145 12.42 -44.30 18.80
C LEU A 145 10.95 -44.35 19.27
N GLU A 146 10.71 -44.74 20.54
CA GLU A 146 9.37 -44.75 21.11
C GLU A 146 8.76 -43.36 21.10
N GLY A 147 9.49 -42.36 21.60
CA GLY A 147 9.06 -40.97 21.57
C GLY A 147 8.84 -40.45 20.14
N LEU A 148 9.68 -40.82 19.18
CA LEU A 148 9.52 -40.50 17.78
C LEU A 148 8.25 -41.09 17.17
N ASN A 149 7.93 -42.35 17.48
CA ASN A 149 6.74 -43.05 16.98
C ASN A 149 5.44 -42.37 17.48
N VAL A 150 5.43 -41.88 18.69
CA VAL A 150 4.29 -41.10 19.23
C VAL A 150 4.13 -39.81 18.46
N LYS A 151 5.21 -39.03 18.31
CA LYS A 151 5.20 -37.75 17.59
C LYS A 151 4.82 -37.90 16.11
N MET A 152 5.28 -38.98 15.46
CA MET A 152 4.95 -39.26 14.05
C MET A 152 3.48 -39.65 13.88
N ARG A 153 2.87 -40.34 14.81
CA ARG A 153 1.42 -40.62 14.78
C ARG A 153 0.61 -39.34 14.92
N VAL A 154 0.98 -38.45 15.83
CA VAL A 154 0.34 -37.16 16.00
C VAL A 154 0.47 -36.34 14.73
N LEU A 155 1.68 -36.24 14.16
CA LEU A 155 1.89 -35.56 12.88
C LEU A 155 1.00 -36.13 11.77
N HIS A 156 0.97 -37.45 11.61
CA HIS A 156 0.18 -38.13 10.58
C HIS A 156 -1.30 -37.82 10.69
N SER A 157 -1.86 -37.91 11.91
CA SER A 157 -3.26 -37.55 12.17
C SER A 157 -3.55 -36.09 11.84
N THR A 158 -2.64 -35.20 12.23
CA THR A 158 -2.78 -33.75 11.99
C THR A 158 -2.76 -33.40 10.50
N VAL A 159 -1.79 -33.89 9.74
CA VAL A 159 -1.69 -33.57 8.31
C VAL A 159 -2.83 -34.19 7.52
N ASN A 160 -3.30 -35.39 7.89
CA ASN A 160 -4.47 -36.02 7.28
C ASN A 160 -5.76 -35.23 7.51
N SER A 161 -5.93 -34.61 8.68
CA SER A 161 -7.09 -33.74 8.96
C SER A 161 -7.12 -32.50 8.08
N LEU A 162 -5.97 -32.09 7.54
CA LEU A 162 -5.83 -30.99 6.58
C LEU A 162 -5.96 -31.45 5.11
N GLY A 163 -6.25 -32.73 4.87
CA GLY A 163 -6.29 -33.30 3.54
C GLY A 163 -4.90 -33.45 2.89
N ILE A 164 -3.85 -33.58 3.69
CA ILE A 164 -2.47 -33.78 3.23
C ILE A 164 -2.08 -35.23 3.51
N GLU A 165 -1.76 -35.99 2.46
CA GLU A 165 -1.25 -37.35 2.59
C GLU A 165 0.28 -37.33 2.63
N VAL A 166 0.85 -38.10 3.53
CA VAL A 166 2.28 -38.26 3.68
C VAL A 166 2.70 -39.72 3.66
N GLU A 167 3.86 -39.98 3.09
CA GLU A 167 4.52 -41.28 3.06
C GLU A 167 5.85 -41.18 3.80
N TYR A 168 6.26 -42.22 4.51
CA TYR A 168 7.58 -42.24 5.13
C TYR A 168 8.68 -42.20 4.08
N ALA A 169 9.65 -41.34 4.29
CA ALA A 169 10.79 -41.15 3.43
C ALA A 169 12.08 -41.61 4.11
N ASP A 170 12.91 -42.29 3.36
CA ASP A 170 14.23 -42.71 3.78
C ASP A 170 15.17 -41.50 3.95
N ALA A 171 15.78 -41.37 5.13
CA ALA A 171 16.65 -40.25 5.47
C ALA A 171 17.82 -40.12 4.49
N GLU A 172 18.44 -41.24 4.06
CA GLU A 172 19.53 -41.23 3.08
C GLU A 172 19.11 -40.62 1.76
N LYS A 173 17.89 -40.96 1.28
CA LYS A 173 17.35 -40.40 0.03
C LYS A 173 17.03 -38.92 0.16
N VAL A 174 16.57 -38.47 1.30
CA VAL A 174 16.25 -37.05 1.54
C VAL A 174 17.52 -36.23 1.60
N ILE A 175 18.51 -36.69 2.36
CA ILE A 175 19.78 -35.99 2.54
C ILE A 175 20.57 -35.96 1.23
N SER A 176 20.66 -37.08 0.50
CA SER A 176 21.36 -37.13 -0.79
C SER A 176 20.73 -36.24 -1.85
N ARG A 177 19.40 -36.03 -1.81
CA ARG A 177 18.71 -35.13 -2.73
C ARG A 177 18.88 -33.66 -2.38
N SER A 178 18.92 -33.30 -1.10
CA SER A 178 19.04 -31.92 -0.64
C SER A 178 20.47 -31.37 -0.71
N PHE A 179 21.48 -32.17 -0.40
CA PHE A 179 22.86 -31.70 -0.28
C PHE A 179 23.79 -32.09 -1.44
N LEU A 180 23.60 -33.23 -2.08
CA LEU A 180 24.57 -33.76 -3.05
C LEU A 180 24.25 -33.48 -4.52
N ASN A 181 23.07 -33.03 -4.86
CA ASN A 181 22.74 -32.69 -6.25
C ASN A 181 23.51 -31.49 -6.82
N ASN A 182 24.12 -30.67 -5.95
CA ASN A 182 24.95 -29.54 -6.37
C ASN A 182 26.43 -29.92 -6.58
N LEU A 183 26.86 -31.12 -6.16
CA LEU A 183 28.26 -31.53 -6.20
C LEU A 183 28.60 -32.60 -7.25
N THR A 184 27.63 -33.30 -7.84
CA THR A 184 27.91 -34.34 -8.81
C THR A 184 27.01 -34.29 -10.04
N ASN A 185 27.56 -33.74 -11.12
CA ASN A 185 26.90 -33.66 -12.45
C ASN A 185 26.94 -34.98 -13.24
N LYS A 186 27.15 -36.13 -12.59
CA LYS A 186 27.19 -37.43 -13.28
C LYS A 186 26.11 -38.37 -12.77
N ARG A 187 24.93 -38.31 -13.35
CA ARG A 187 23.89 -39.35 -13.21
C ARG A 187 23.93 -40.32 -14.37
N SER A 188 24.04 -41.62 -14.07
CA SER A 188 23.81 -42.70 -15.00
C SER A 188 22.42 -42.62 -15.63
N LEU A 189 22.31 -42.84 -16.95
CA LEU A 189 21.04 -42.86 -17.72
C LEU A 189 20.01 -43.84 -17.13
N ALA A 190 20.47 -44.97 -16.54
CA ALA A 190 19.59 -45.95 -15.89
C ALA A 190 18.86 -45.39 -14.64
N SER A 191 19.51 -44.51 -13.85
CA SER A 191 18.85 -43.86 -12.70
C SER A 191 17.81 -42.81 -13.12
N LYS A 192 17.94 -42.24 -14.30
CA LYS A 192 16.95 -41.29 -14.87
C LYS A 192 15.67 -42.00 -15.30
N LEU A 193 15.77 -43.17 -15.92
CA LEU A 193 14.58 -43.95 -16.35
C LEU A 193 13.82 -44.56 -15.17
N PHE A 194 14.50 -45.09 -14.16
CA PHE A 194 13.85 -45.70 -12.98
C PHE A 194 13.14 -44.66 -12.09
N ASN A 195 13.66 -43.43 -12.04
CA ASN A 195 13.06 -42.36 -11.25
C ASN A 195 11.84 -41.66 -11.98
N ALA A 196 11.76 -41.75 -13.30
CA ALA A 196 10.66 -41.18 -14.05
C ALA A 196 9.34 -41.91 -13.84
N LEU A 197 9.39 -43.24 -13.59
CA LEU A 197 8.20 -44.10 -13.45
C LEU A 197 7.57 -44.08 -12.04
N ARG A 198 8.20 -43.53 -11.01
CA ARG A 198 7.71 -43.52 -9.62
C ARG A 198 7.44 -42.15 -8.99
N ARG A 199 7.53 -41.06 -9.75
CA ARG A 199 7.35 -39.73 -9.18
C ARG A 199 5.87 -39.31 -9.22
N ARG A 200 5.19 -39.41 -8.09
CA ARG A 200 4.05 -38.53 -7.83
C ARG A 200 4.65 -37.14 -7.55
N LEU A 201 4.64 -36.29 -8.55
CA LEU A 201 5.13 -34.92 -8.46
C LEU A 201 4.00 -34.04 -7.96
N LEU A 202 4.24 -33.27 -6.90
CA LEU A 202 3.40 -32.15 -6.55
C LEU A 202 3.77 -31.01 -7.49
N ILE A 203 2.78 -30.54 -8.25
CA ILE A 203 2.95 -29.41 -9.14
C ILE A 203 2.35 -28.20 -8.42
N ALA A 204 3.19 -27.21 -8.15
CA ALA A 204 2.79 -25.95 -7.55
C ALA A 204 2.91 -24.83 -8.61
N ASP A 205 1.96 -23.93 -8.60
CA ASP A 205 2.08 -22.65 -9.28
C ASP A 205 2.64 -21.57 -8.33
N VAL A 206 2.84 -20.36 -8.86
CA VAL A 206 3.38 -19.24 -8.06
C VAL A 206 2.47 -18.87 -6.89
N VAL A 207 1.17 -19.20 -6.96
CA VAL A 207 0.18 -18.88 -5.93
C VAL A 207 0.19 -19.91 -4.80
N SER A 208 0.36 -21.20 -5.13
CA SER A 208 0.34 -22.29 -4.15
C SER A 208 1.72 -22.61 -3.54
N LEU A 209 2.80 -22.28 -4.26
CA LEU A 209 4.18 -22.50 -3.79
C LEU A 209 4.48 -21.91 -2.39
N PRO A 210 4.02 -20.70 -2.06
CA PRO A 210 4.21 -20.10 -0.75
C PRO A 210 3.71 -20.94 0.43
N ILE A 211 2.66 -21.73 0.27
CA ILE A 211 2.10 -22.56 1.34
C ILE A 211 3.08 -23.66 1.75
N PHE A 212 3.81 -24.21 0.79
CA PHE A 212 4.79 -25.26 1.06
C PHE A 212 6.12 -24.73 1.59
N THR A 213 6.36 -23.43 1.50
CA THR A 213 7.60 -22.81 1.99
C THR A 213 7.44 -22.11 3.32
N PHE A 214 6.22 -21.90 3.82
CA PHE A 214 5.89 -21.06 4.99
C PHE A 214 6.38 -19.60 4.89
N ILE A 215 7.16 -19.24 3.87
CA ILE A 215 7.73 -17.88 3.73
C ILE A 215 6.66 -16.79 3.77
N PRO A 216 5.49 -16.90 3.10
CA PRO A 216 4.40 -15.95 3.25
C PRO A 216 3.62 -16.10 4.55
N LEU A 217 3.67 -17.27 5.17
CA LEU A 217 3.03 -17.56 6.46
C LEU A 217 3.91 -17.11 7.63
N LEU A 218 5.21 -16.96 7.40
CA LEU A 218 6.13 -16.30 8.33
C LEU A 218 5.79 -14.81 8.48
N GLY A 219 4.53 -14.51 8.28
CA GLY A 219 3.89 -13.23 8.33
C GLY A 219 4.77 -12.18 8.95
N ARG A 220 4.87 -11.02 8.43
CA ARG A 220 5.65 -9.92 8.94
C ARG A 220 6.91 -10.39 9.68
N ALA A 221 8.01 -10.52 8.95
CA ALA A 221 9.31 -10.46 9.60
C ALA A 221 9.16 -9.43 10.71
N LYS A 222 9.53 -9.77 11.96
CA LYS A 222 9.56 -8.79 13.05
C LYS A 222 10.12 -7.54 12.41
N PRO A 223 9.40 -6.41 12.38
CA PRO A 223 9.94 -5.20 11.79
C PRO A 223 11.33 -5.10 12.37
N SER A 224 12.34 -5.00 11.51
CA SER A 224 13.73 -4.94 11.97
C SER A 224 13.73 -3.97 13.13
N LEU A 225 14.34 -4.29 14.28
CA LEU A 225 14.35 -3.53 15.53
C LEU A 225 14.75 -2.04 15.38
N ARG A 226 15.00 -1.59 14.17
CA ARG A 226 15.10 -0.20 13.73
C ARG A 226 13.89 0.09 12.84
N SER A 227 12.80 0.42 13.48
CA SER A 227 11.63 1.01 12.85
C SER A 227 12.00 2.41 12.35
N THR A 228 12.45 2.47 11.11
CA THR A 228 12.61 3.74 10.40
C THR A 228 11.26 4.14 9.86
N GLY A 229 10.76 5.32 10.25
CA GLY A 229 9.50 5.83 9.74
C GLY A 229 8.63 6.47 10.81
N ILE A 230 7.46 6.92 10.40
CA ILE A 230 6.47 7.55 11.28
C ILE A 230 5.66 6.45 11.95
N LYS A 231 5.67 6.43 13.29
CA LYS A 231 4.84 5.52 14.08
C LYS A 231 3.37 5.90 13.94
N LEU A 232 2.56 4.97 13.45
CA LEU A 232 1.11 5.16 13.30
C LEU A 232 0.34 4.65 14.53
N GLY A 233 0.81 3.60 15.17
CA GLY A 233 0.15 2.99 16.31
C GLY A 233 0.57 1.54 16.53
N VAL A 234 -0.35 0.75 17.11
CA VAL A 234 -0.15 -0.66 17.41
C VAL A 234 -1.28 -1.48 16.75
N ASP A 235 -0.93 -2.51 16.01
CA ASP A 235 -1.91 -3.45 15.45
C ASP A 235 -2.56 -4.25 16.57
N ILE A 236 -3.88 -4.25 16.63
CA ILE A 236 -4.62 -4.90 17.73
C ILE A 236 -4.49 -6.43 17.64
N GLU A 237 -4.36 -6.97 16.43
CA GLU A 237 -4.32 -8.42 16.21
C GLU A 237 -2.93 -8.99 16.51
N SER A 238 -1.87 -8.36 16.02
CA SER A 238 -0.49 -8.83 16.23
C SER A 238 0.22 -8.20 17.43
N ARG A 239 -0.34 -7.12 17.99
CA ARG A 239 0.28 -6.27 19.03
C ARG A 239 1.62 -5.66 18.61
N GLU A 240 1.90 -5.61 17.31
CA GLU A 240 3.12 -5.01 16.78
C GLU A 240 2.94 -3.52 16.53
N GLU A 241 4.02 -2.76 16.70
CA GLU A 241 4.05 -1.35 16.35
C GLU A 241 4.03 -1.19 14.83
N ILE A 242 3.16 -0.32 14.33
CA ILE A 242 3.01 -0.05 12.92
C ILE A 242 3.69 1.27 12.57
N TYR A 243 4.58 1.21 11.60
CA TYR A 243 5.34 2.36 11.10
C TYR A 243 5.09 2.54 9.61
N TRP A 244 5.03 3.80 9.20
CA TRP A 244 4.97 4.19 7.81
C TRP A 244 6.33 4.76 7.39
N ASP A 245 7.05 4.03 6.57
CA ASP A 245 8.38 4.38 6.09
C ASP A 245 8.29 5.05 4.71
N LEU A 246 8.55 6.35 4.67
CA LEU A 246 8.53 7.16 3.46
C LEU A 246 9.54 6.69 2.38
N ASN A 247 10.62 6.01 2.78
CA ASN A 247 11.62 5.51 1.85
C ASN A 247 11.18 4.21 1.16
N LYS A 248 10.31 3.44 1.81
CA LYS A 248 9.82 2.14 1.32
C LYS A 248 8.46 2.22 0.64
N THR A 249 7.71 3.29 0.87
CA THR A 249 6.39 3.45 0.23
C THR A 249 6.51 3.69 -1.27
N THR A 250 5.57 3.15 -2.03
CA THR A 250 5.46 3.39 -3.48
C THR A 250 4.98 4.80 -3.78
N SER A 251 4.19 5.37 -2.88
CA SER A 251 3.66 6.73 -2.96
C SER A 251 3.71 7.41 -1.57
N PRO A 252 3.94 8.71 -1.50
CA PRO A 252 3.96 9.44 -0.24
C PRO A 252 2.61 10.00 0.17
N HIS A 253 1.56 9.85 -0.66
CA HIS A 253 0.29 10.52 -0.43
C HIS A 253 -0.59 9.76 0.55
N ILE A 254 -1.41 10.51 1.30
CA ILE A 254 -2.17 10.03 2.45
C ILE A 254 -3.64 10.45 2.30
N LEU A 255 -4.53 9.51 2.60
CA LEU A 255 -5.95 9.80 2.71
C LEU A 255 -6.49 9.28 4.05
N VAL A 256 -7.19 10.14 4.77
CA VAL A 256 -7.87 9.85 6.03
C VAL A 256 -9.37 9.97 5.81
N ILE A 257 -10.11 8.91 6.05
CA ILE A 257 -11.57 8.88 5.86
C ILE A 257 -12.23 8.63 7.22
N GLY A 258 -13.26 9.40 7.53
CA GLY A 258 -14.03 9.17 8.75
C GLY A 258 -15.12 10.20 8.98
N PRO A 259 -16.18 9.88 9.76
CA PRO A 259 -17.23 10.80 10.09
C PRO A 259 -16.73 12.02 10.88
N SER A 260 -17.59 13.03 11.02
CA SER A 260 -17.26 14.21 11.84
C SER A 260 -17.01 13.82 13.30
N GLY A 261 -16.06 14.49 13.94
CA GLY A 261 -15.76 14.30 15.35
C GLY A 261 -15.02 13.00 15.73
N ILE A 262 -14.68 12.10 14.80
CA ILE A 262 -14.00 10.82 15.08
C ILE A 262 -12.49 10.95 15.32
N GLY A 263 -11.90 12.12 15.01
CA GLY A 263 -10.47 12.38 15.27
C GLY A 263 -9.59 12.53 14.03
N LYS A 264 -10.15 12.83 12.85
CA LYS A 264 -9.39 13.11 11.61
C LYS A 264 -8.36 14.22 11.81
N THR A 265 -8.81 15.39 12.25
CA THR A 265 -7.97 16.57 12.50
C THR A 265 -6.88 16.27 13.51
N THR A 266 -7.20 15.54 14.60
CA THR A 266 -6.21 15.09 15.60
C THR A 266 -5.16 14.18 14.98
N PHE A 267 -5.56 13.23 14.13
CA PHE A 267 -4.62 12.36 13.44
C PHE A 267 -3.70 13.15 12.51
N LEU A 268 -4.27 14.05 11.69
CA LEU A 268 -3.49 14.88 10.77
C LEU A 268 -2.53 15.81 11.52
N SER A 269 -2.93 16.36 12.68
CA SER A 269 -2.06 17.19 13.50
C SER A 269 -0.86 16.40 14.02
N LYS A 270 -1.07 15.20 14.56
CA LYS A 270 0.02 14.31 15.03
C LYS A 270 0.92 13.86 13.89
N LEU A 271 0.34 13.56 12.73
CA LEU A 271 1.07 13.23 11.52
C LEU A 271 1.95 14.42 11.09
N SER A 272 1.41 15.64 11.11
CA SER A 272 2.13 16.88 10.78
C SER A 272 3.34 17.09 11.70
N ILE A 273 3.17 16.85 13.01
CA ILE A 273 4.27 16.91 13.98
C ILE A 273 5.34 15.87 13.66
N SER A 274 4.92 14.65 13.35
CA SER A 274 5.83 13.56 13.03
C SER A 274 6.62 13.84 11.75
N LEU A 275 5.96 14.36 10.70
CA LEU A 275 6.61 14.80 9.45
C LEU A 275 7.59 15.95 9.70
N GLY A 276 7.21 16.96 10.49
CA GLY A 276 8.09 18.07 10.84
C GLY A 276 9.35 17.64 11.62
N ARG A 277 9.23 16.59 12.46
CA ARG A 277 10.37 16.00 13.18
C ARG A 277 11.35 15.26 12.25
N THR A 278 10.90 14.77 11.11
CA THR A 278 11.77 14.17 10.07
C THR A 278 12.45 15.20 9.17
N GLY A 279 12.22 16.49 9.40
CA GLY A 279 12.79 17.58 8.58
C GLY A 279 11.94 17.99 7.40
N ILE A 280 10.74 17.42 7.25
CA ILE A 280 9.79 17.79 6.18
C ILE A 280 9.04 19.06 6.61
N SER A 281 9.04 20.08 5.73
CA SER A 281 8.26 21.31 5.93
C SER A 281 6.77 21.01 5.71
N VAL A 282 5.92 21.32 6.71
CA VAL A 282 4.50 21.01 6.66
C VAL A 282 3.67 22.28 6.52
N LEU A 283 2.83 22.33 5.49
CA LEU A 283 1.82 23.36 5.28
C LEU A 283 0.44 22.78 5.55
N VAL A 284 -0.23 23.27 6.58
CA VAL A 284 -1.60 22.85 6.94
C VAL A 284 -2.57 23.89 6.42
N LEU A 285 -3.51 23.46 5.57
CA LEU A 285 -4.62 24.26 5.09
C LEU A 285 -5.81 24.06 6.02
N ASP A 286 -6.14 25.09 6.79
CA ASP A 286 -7.14 25.06 7.87
C ASP A 286 -8.41 25.85 7.47
N PRO A 287 -9.48 25.19 6.99
CA PRO A 287 -10.70 25.87 6.59
C PRO A 287 -11.58 26.28 7.77
N LYS A 288 -11.35 25.74 8.96
CA LYS A 288 -12.19 25.95 10.15
C LYS A 288 -11.52 26.71 11.27
N ASN A 289 -10.23 27.05 11.11
CA ASN A 289 -9.43 27.70 12.14
C ASN A 289 -9.33 26.89 13.45
N GLU A 290 -9.19 25.54 13.33
CA GLU A 290 -9.13 24.63 14.49
C GLU A 290 -7.67 24.22 14.81
N TYR A 291 -6.78 24.21 13.85
CA TYR A 291 -5.43 23.63 14.01
C TYR A 291 -4.55 24.40 14.98
N LYS A 292 -4.71 25.73 15.09
CA LYS A 292 -3.92 26.53 16.02
C LYS A 292 -4.10 26.03 17.46
N SER A 293 -5.34 25.92 17.91
CA SER A 293 -5.68 25.47 19.26
C SER A 293 -5.26 24.01 19.50
N ILE A 294 -5.34 23.16 18.48
CA ILE A 294 -4.92 21.75 18.59
C ILE A 294 -3.41 21.65 18.76
N PHE A 295 -2.60 22.37 17.98
CA PHE A 295 -1.14 22.36 18.13
C PHE A 295 -0.70 22.96 19.48
N GLU A 296 -1.34 24.03 19.93
CA GLU A 296 -1.13 24.62 21.26
C GLU A 296 -1.41 23.59 22.37
N SER A 297 -2.53 22.84 22.27
CA SER A 297 -2.86 21.78 23.23
C SER A 297 -1.87 20.61 23.24
N LEU A 298 -1.18 20.39 22.12
CA LEU A 298 -0.13 19.38 21.98
C LEU A 298 1.27 19.91 22.35
N GLY A 299 1.37 21.17 22.81
CA GLY A 299 2.63 21.80 23.19
C GLY A 299 3.58 22.05 22.02
N VAL A 300 3.06 22.24 20.81
CA VAL A 300 3.85 22.47 19.61
C VAL A 300 3.63 23.88 19.09
N GLU A 301 4.72 24.63 19.00
CA GLU A 301 4.71 25.95 18.37
C GLU A 301 4.66 25.80 16.84
N VAL A 302 3.74 26.54 16.22
CA VAL A 302 3.55 26.58 14.77
C VAL A 302 3.55 28.02 14.26
N ALA A 303 3.97 28.21 13.01
CA ALA A 303 3.83 29.49 12.35
C ALA A 303 2.38 29.59 11.84
N TYR A 304 1.64 30.57 12.37
CA TYR A 304 0.24 30.77 12.01
C TYR A 304 0.05 31.97 11.09
N PHE A 305 -0.68 31.73 10.03
CA PHE A 305 -1.02 32.70 9.01
C PHE A 305 -2.52 32.71 8.76
N SER A 306 -3.10 33.90 8.53
CA SER A 306 -4.48 34.06 8.12
C SER A 306 -4.53 34.77 6.78
N LEU A 307 -5.15 34.13 5.79
CA LEU A 307 -5.23 34.66 4.45
C LEU A 307 -6.06 35.97 4.45
N GLY A 308 -5.53 36.99 3.81
CA GLY A 308 -6.11 38.34 3.82
C GLY A 308 -5.79 39.21 5.03
N LYS A 309 -5.04 38.69 6.03
CA LYS A 309 -4.56 39.47 7.19
C LYS A 309 -3.04 39.64 7.20
N ASN A 310 -2.31 38.54 7.34
CA ASN A 310 -0.85 38.52 7.40
C ASN A 310 -0.22 37.59 6.34
N LEU A 311 -1.04 37.04 5.46
CA LEU A 311 -0.65 36.27 4.29
C LEU A 311 -1.52 36.70 3.10
N SER A 312 -0.90 36.92 1.95
CA SER A 312 -1.58 37.14 0.68
C SER A 312 -1.62 35.84 -0.15
N ILE A 313 -2.49 35.80 -1.15
CA ILE A 313 -2.58 34.66 -2.07
C ILE A 313 -1.30 34.49 -2.90
N GLY A 314 -0.56 35.58 -3.12
CA GLY A 314 0.74 35.59 -3.83
C GLY A 314 0.62 35.57 -5.35
N ILE A 315 -0.42 36.17 -5.92
CA ILE A 315 -0.59 36.28 -7.40
C ILE A 315 0.57 37.03 -8.02
N SER A 316 1.01 38.14 -7.42
CA SER A 316 2.15 38.94 -7.89
C SER A 316 3.45 38.15 -7.86
N GLU A 317 3.74 37.45 -6.74
CA GLU A 317 4.92 36.57 -6.63
C GLU A 317 4.86 35.44 -7.68
N LEU A 318 3.69 34.87 -7.90
CA LEU A 318 3.48 33.80 -8.89
C LEU A 318 3.78 34.31 -10.29
N LEU A 319 3.18 35.42 -10.68
CA LEU A 319 3.40 36.03 -12.00
C LEU A 319 4.86 36.45 -12.23
N GLY A 320 5.48 37.06 -11.23
CA GLY A 320 6.90 37.42 -11.30
C GLY A 320 7.79 36.21 -11.47
N SER A 321 7.52 35.14 -10.72
CA SER A 321 8.27 33.88 -10.82
C SER A 321 8.07 33.19 -12.19
N LEU A 322 6.81 33.14 -12.66
CA LEU A 322 6.48 32.54 -13.97
C LEU A 322 7.07 33.33 -15.14
N ARG A 323 7.07 34.66 -15.09
CA ARG A 323 7.71 35.49 -16.12
C ARG A 323 9.20 35.22 -16.24
N ASN A 324 9.88 35.05 -15.13
CA ASN A 324 11.30 34.68 -15.13
C ASN A 324 11.58 33.31 -15.76
N MET A 325 10.59 32.40 -15.74
CA MET A 325 10.71 31.04 -16.28
C MET A 325 10.18 30.87 -17.70
N MET A 326 9.10 31.57 -18.06
CA MET A 326 8.28 31.30 -19.25
C MET A 326 8.04 32.56 -20.10
N GLY A 327 8.49 33.72 -19.65
CA GLY A 327 8.26 34.98 -20.40
C GLY A 327 6.78 35.36 -20.47
N ASN A 328 6.27 35.64 -21.66
CA ASN A 328 4.89 36.10 -21.88
C ASN A 328 3.81 35.04 -21.62
N GLU A 329 4.17 33.75 -21.64
CA GLU A 329 3.24 32.66 -21.35
C GLU A 329 2.75 32.63 -19.88
N ALA A 330 3.40 33.44 -19.01
CA ALA A 330 2.94 33.60 -17.62
C ALA A 330 1.49 34.11 -17.51
N ALA A 331 1.02 34.89 -18.49
CA ALA A 331 -0.35 35.40 -18.55
C ALA A 331 -1.36 34.27 -18.76
N GLU A 332 -1.02 33.21 -19.51
CA GLU A 332 -1.88 32.05 -19.75
C GLU A 332 -2.13 31.28 -18.45
N VAL A 333 -1.10 31.14 -17.61
CA VAL A 333 -1.25 30.49 -16.30
C VAL A 333 -2.22 31.29 -15.40
N LEU A 334 -2.23 32.62 -15.49
CA LEU A 334 -3.18 33.44 -14.76
C LEU A 334 -4.62 33.27 -15.31
N ILE A 335 -4.78 33.15 -16.63
CA ILE A 335 -6.08 32.80 -17.25
C ILE A 335 -6.55 31.45 -16.71
N ASP A 336 -5.70 30.44 -16.71
CA ASP A 336 -6.04 29.11 -16.19
C ASP A 336 -6.48 29.16 -14.72
N ILE A 337 -5.79 29.96 -13.90
CA ILE A 337 -6.17 30.14 -12.48
C ILE A 337 -7.52 30.83 -12.36
N LEU A 338 -7.73 31.96 -13.05
CA LEU A 338 -8.96 32.72 -12.96
C LEU A 338 -10.16 31.95 -13.52
N SER A 339 -9.97 31.18 -14.59
CA SER A 339 -11.01 30.36 -15.23
C SER A 339 -11.49 29.18 -14.36
N LEU A 340 -10.79 28.84 -13.28
CA LEU A 340 -11.27 27.87 -12.31
C LEU A 340 -12.45 28.38 -11.46
N HIS A 341 -12.70 29.69 -11.48
CA HIS A 341 -13.91 30.23 -10.87
C HIS A 341 -15.12 30.04 -11.80
N PRO A 342 -16.24 29.43 -11.34
CA PRO A 342 -17.38 29.10 -12.21
C PRO A 342 -17.98 30.31 -12.94
N GLU A 343 -17.99 31.48 -12.33
CA GLU A 343 -18.47 32.71 -12.99
C GLU A 343 -17.54 33.16 -14.14
N LEU A 344 -16.23 32.92 -14.01
CA LEU A 344 -15.23 33.34 -15.00
C LEU A 344 -15.00 32.29 -16.11
N SER A 345 -15.38 31.03 -15.87
CA SER A 345 -15.29 29.96 -16.87
C SER A 345 -16.46 29.94 -17.86
N ARG A 346 -17.47 30.77 -17.66
CA ARG A 346 -18.63 30.87 -18.57
C ARG A 346 -18.20 31.31 -19.95
N LYS A 347 -18.86 30.76 -20.98
CA LYS A 347 -18.56 31.04 -22.40
C LYS A 347 -18.66 32.50 -22.80
N ASP A 348 -19.55 33.24 -22.13
CA ASP A 348 -19.76 34.67 -22.32
C ASP A 348 -18.69 35.54 -21.63
N VAL A 349 -18.17 35.12 -20.49
CA VAL A 349 -17.19 35.85 -19.67
C VAL A 349 -15.72 35.54 -20.04
N PHE A 350 -15.44 34.28 -20.40
CA PHE A 350 -14.08 33.83 -20.69
C PHE A 350 -13.31 34.68 -21.75
N PRO A 351 -13.92 35.13 -22.87
CA PRO A 351 -13.25 36.01 -23.83
C PRO A 351 -12.79 37.36 -23.25
N CYS A 352 -13.55 37.85 -22.24
CA CYS A 352 -13.16 39.07 -21.54
C CYS A 352 -11.85 38.90 -20.78
N LEU A 353 -11.67 37.80 -20.05
CA LEU A 353 -10.41 37.48 -19.36
C LEU A 353 -9.22 37.49 -20.32
N TYR A 354 -9.37 36.85 -21.47
CA TYR A 354 -8.33 36.82 -22.50
C TYR A 354 -7.99 38.20 -23.02
N THR A 355 -9.01 39.03 -23.27
CA THR A 355 -8.80 40.43 -23.73
C THR A 355 -8.07 41.28 -22.68
N MET A 356 -8.43 41.10 -21.40
CA MET A 356 -7.78 41.83 -20.30
C MET A 356 -6.32 41.44 -20.15
N LEU A 357 -6.01 40.16 -20.19
CA LEU A 357 -4.65 39.68 -19.95
C LEU A 357 -3.70 39.97 -21.11
N ASN A 358 -4.21 39.99 -22.35
CA ASN A 358 -3.44 40.44 -23.51
C ASN A 358 -3.10 41.96 -23.48
N ARG A 359 -3.86 42.73 -22.70
CA ARG A 359 -3.61 44.17 -22.49
C ARG A 359 -2.88 44.47 -21.18
N MET A 360 -2.49 43.40 -20.45
CA MET A 360 -1.84 43.56 -19.16
C MET A 360 -0.45 44.15 -19.34
N PRO A 361 -0.17 45.36 -18.76
CA PRO A 361 1.15 45.93 -18.81
C PRO A 361 2.16 45.02 -18.10
N GLU A 362 3.43 45.21 -18.38
CA GLU A 362 4.48 44.55 -17.62
C GLU A 362 4.30 44.87 -16.14
N ILE A 363 3.94 43.85 -15.35
CA ILE A 363 3.86 43.97 -13.91
C ILE A 363 5.32 43.95 -13.41
N GLY A 364 5.72 45.00 -12.72
CA GLY A 364 7.04 45.09 -12.11
C GLY A 364 7.23 43.91 -11.10
N VAL A 365 8.45 43.45 -10.95
CA VAL A 365 8.82 42.38 -10.03
C VAL A 365 8.46 42.74 -8.59
N ASP A 366 8.34 44.01 -8.27
CA ASP A 366 8.04 44.57 -6.93
C ASP A 366 6.56 44.90 -6.73
N SER A 367 5.67 44.59 -7.69
CA SER A 367 4.24 44.84 -7.54
C SER A 367 3.64 43.92 -6.49
N ASN A 368 2.75 44.46 -5.65
CA ASN A 368 1.98 43.65 -4.71
C ASN A 368 0.67 43.13 -5.30
N ASP A 369 0.02 42.16 -4.65
CA ASP A 369 -1.20 41.54 -5.15
C ASP A 369 -2.34 42.55 -5.40
N LEU A 370 -2.47 43.58 -4.55
CA LEU A 370 -3.51 44.61 -4.70
C LEU A 370 -3.30 45.46 -5.95
N GLU A 371 -2.06 45.80 -6.30
CA GLU A 371 -1.72 46.53 -7.53
C GLU A 371 -2.07 45.72 -8.77
N VAL A 372 -1.72 44.41 -8.76
CA VAL A 372 -2.08 43.47 -9.82
C VAL A 372 -3.60 43.40 -10.00
N LEU A 373 -4.32 43.16 -8.91
CA LEU A 373 -5.78 43.02 -8.93
C LEU A 373 -6.49 44.31 -9.31
N ASN A 374 -6.00 45.49 -8.86
CA ASN A 374 -6.53 46.78 -9.26
C ASN A 374 -6.26 47.08 -10.75
N THR A 375 -5.13 46.63 -11.27
CA THR A 375 -4.85 46.74 -12.70
C THR A 375 -5.80 45.86 -13.50
N LEU A 376 -6.03 44.62 -13.09
CA LEU A 376 -7.01 43.73 -13.72
C LEU A 376 -8.43 44.30 -13.67
N LYS A 377 -8.86 44.90 -12.55
CA LYS A 377 -10.15 45.56 -12.46
C LYS A 377 -10.32 46.73 -13.44
N ARG A 378 -9.27 47.52 -13.63
CA ARG A 378 -9.28 48.59 -14.65
C ARG A 378 -9.36 48.01 -16.05
N LEU A 379 -8.71 46.91 -16.33
CA LEU A 379 -8.76 46.22 -17.62
C LEU A 379 -10.13 45.55 -17.88
N ALA A 380 -10.90 45.22 -16.87
CA ALA A 380 -12.24 44.64 -17.00
C ALA A 380 -13.21 45.56 -17.76
N ARG A 381 -12.95 46.89 -17.76
CA ARG A 381 -13.70 47.88 -18.56
C ARG A 381 -13.58 47.70 -20.08
N TYR A 382 -12.65 46.86 -20.52
CA TYR A 382 -12.47 46.50 -21.95
C TYR A 382 -13.26 45.23 -22.32
N CYS A 383 -14.07 44.68 -21.41
CA CYS A 383 -15.00 43.60 -21.72
C CYS A 383 -16.11 44.12 -22.67
N SER A 384 -16.58 43.22 -23.50
CA SER A 384 -17.53 43.57 -24.57
C SER A 384 -18.96 43.85 -24.06
N ASP A 385 -19.25 43.50 -22.83
CA ASP A 385 -20.59 43.62 -22.21
C ASP A 385 -20.50 43.87 -20.71
N ASP A 386 -21.50 44.55 -20.18
CA ASP A 386 -21.61 44.95 -18.77
C ASP A 386 -21.69 43.76 -17.80
N TYR A 387 -22.23 42.63 -18.25
CA TYR A 387 -22.35 41.43 -17.43
C TYR A 387 -20.96 40.79 -17.19
N SER A 388 -20.15 40.69 -18.24
CA SER A 388 -18.77 40.16 -18.14
C SER A 388 -17.90 41.08 -17.30
N GLU A 389 -18.02 42.42 -17.47
CA GLU A 389 -17.33 43.41 -16.63
C GLU A 389 -17.72 43.23 -15.14
N TYR A 390 -19.01 43.11 -14.86
CA TYR A 390 -19.52 42.92 -13.51
C TYR A 390 -19.03 41.62 -12.87
N SER A 391 -19.12 40.49 -13.60
CA SER A 391 -18.69 39.17 -13.10
C SER A 391 -17.20 39.13 -12.77
N VAL A 392 -16.38 39.64 -13.66
CA VAL A 392 -14.94 39.76 -13.45
C VAL A 392 -14.64 40.72 -12.28
N GLY A 393 -15.26 41.87 -12.25
CA GLY A 393 -15.09 42.85 -11.17
C GLY A 393 -15.48 42.31 -9.80
N LYS A 394 -16.53 41.51 -9.71
CA LYS A 394 -16.98 40.82 -8.48
C LYS A 394 -15.93 39.86 -7.97
N VAL A 395 -15.43 38.94 -8.82
CA VAL A 395 -14.41 37.93 -8.43
C VAL A 395 -13.08 38.59 -8.06
N LEU A 396 -12.62 39.57 -8.83
CA LEU A 396 -11.41 40.32 -8.50
C LEU A 396 -11.54 41.12 -7.20
N THR A 397 -12.75 41.60 -6.87
CA THR A 397 -13.00 42.26 -5.59
C THR A 397 -12.92 41.28 -4.44
N ALA A 398 -13.51 40.09 -4.57
CA ALA A 398 -13.41 39.03 -3.60
C ALA A 398 -11.94 38.61 -3.39
N LEU A 399 -11.17 38.44 -4.46
CA LEU A 399 -9.72 38.17 -4.39
C LEU A 399 -8.96 39.27 -3.65
N SER A 400 -9.32 40.56 -3.88
CA SER A 400 -8.67 41.66 -3.18
C SER A 400 -8.87 41.67 -1.68
N LEU A 401 -10.01 41.10 -1.20
CA LEU A 401 -10.27 40.98 0.24
C LEU A 401 -9.35 39.97 0.93
N ILE A 402 -8.93 38.94 0.20
CA ILE A 402 -8.04 37.87 0.71
C ILE A 402 -6.58 38.03 0.26
N SER A 403 -6.26 39.09 -0.48
CA SER A 403 -4.92 39.39 -0.97
C SER A 403 -4.40 40.72 -0.41
N LYS A 404 -4.72 41.04 0.84
CA LYS A 404 -4.24 42.23 1.52
C LYS A 404 -2.75 42.11 1.86
N GLU A 405 -2.26 42.91 2.75
CA GLU A 405 -0.86 42.98 3.15
C GLU A 405 -0.32 41.64 3.67
N GLY A 406 0.94 41.34 3.37
CA GLY A 406 1.63 40.15 3.86
C GLY A 406 2.53 39.50 2.82
N SER A 407 3.33 38.51 3.25
CA SER A 407 4.08 37.66 2.32
C SER A 407 3.15 36.75 1.53
N GLY A 408 3.51 36.46 0.28
CA GLY A 408 2.73 35.51 -0.51
C GLY A 408 3.02 34.05 -0.18
N LEU A 409 2.23 33.16 -0.75
CA LEU A 409 2.35 31.71 -0.56
C LEU A 409 3.72 31.15 -1.03
N ILE A 410 4.32 31.74 -2.08
CA ILE A 410 5.65 31.30 -2.57
C ILE A 410 6.72 31.59 -1.52
N SER A 411 6.73 32.81 -0.96
CA SER A 411 7.64 33.20 0.11
C SER A 411 7.47 32.33 1.36
N LEU A 412 6.22 31.99 1.70
CA LEU A 412 5.93 31.07 2.79
C LEU A 412 6.52 29.68 2.53
N LEU A 413 6.33 29.12 1.34
CA LEU A 413 6.87 27.81 0.96
C LEU A 413 8.41 27.80 0.91
N ARG A 414 9.05 28.91 0.57
CA ARG A 414 10.52 29.08 0.59
C ARG A 414 11.08 29.23 2.00
N SER A 415 10.29 29.70 2.96
CA SER A 415 10.75 29.98 4.33
C SER A 415 11.26 28.75 5.08
N GLY A 416 10.91 27.53 4.64
CA GLY A 416 11.35 26.27 5.22
C GLY A 416 10.90 26.05 6.66
N LYS A 417 9.87 26.78 7.14
CA LYS A 417 9.33 26.63 8.49
C LYS A 417 8.86 25.19 8.70
N LYS A 418 9.11 24.62 9.87
CA LYS A 418 8.80 23.20 10.14
C LYS A 418 7.32 22.90 10.01
N ILE A 419 6.46 23.71 10.61
CA ILE A 419 5.00 23.58 10.50
C ILE A 419 4.42 24.99 10.35
N SER A 420 3.67 25.20 9.28
CA SER A 420 2.92 26.41 9.02
C SER A 420 1.44 26.08 8.88
N VAL A 421 0.58 26.81 9.58
CA VAL A 421 -0.87 26.71 9.50
C VAL A 421 -1.40 27.94 8.77
N VAL A 422 -2.16 27.73 7.71
CA VAL A 422 -2.82 28.79 6.96
C VAL A 422 -4.33 28.67 7.16
N ASP A 423 -4.90 29.65 7.83
CA ASP A 423 -6.33 29.81 8.04
C ASP A 423 -7.00 30.34 6.75
N PHE A 424 -7.88 29.51 6.19
CA PHE A 424 -8.68 29.80 5.01
C PHE A 424 -10.14 30.15 5.34
N SER A 425 -10.51 30.29 6.59
CA SER A 425 -11.90 30.54 7.00
C SER A 425 -12.49 31.82 6.37
N SER A 426 -11.63 32.83 6.15
CA SER A 426 -12.02 34.07 5.46
C SER A 426 -12.45 33.80 4.00
N VAL A 427 -11.78 32.90 3.30
CA VAL A 427 -12.14 32.54 1.91
C VAL A 427 -13.52 31.93 1.83
N LEU A 428 -13.79 30.97 2.73
CA LEU A 428 -15.09 30.29 2.78
C LEU A 428 -16.23 31.26 3.13
N THR A 429 -15.92 32.34 3.84
CA THR A 429 -16.89 33.38 4.19
C THR A 429 -17.12 34.36 3.03
N VAL A 430 -16.07 34.74 2.32
CA VAL A 430 -16.12 35.72 1.21
C VAL A 430 -16.70 35.06 -0.04
N ASP A 431 -16.08 34.01 -0.52
CA ASP A 431 -16.53 33.25 -1.68
C ASP A 431 -15.90 31.85 -1.71
N PRO A 432 -16.65 30.79 -1.32
CA PRO A 432 -16.13 29.41 -1.35
C PRO A 432 -15.71 28.93 -2.74
N LEU A 433 -16.24 29.53 -3.82
CA LEU A 433 -15.91 29.16 -5.20
C LEU A 433 -14.49 29.57 -5.62
N MET A 434 -13.78 30.33 -4.80
CA MET A 434 -12.37 30.67 -5.01
C MET A 434 -11.40 29.52 -4.61
N MET A 435 -11.85 28.51 -3.90
CA MET A 435 -10.96 27.41 -3.47
C MET A 435 -10.20 26.73 -4.61
N PRO A 436 -10.79 26.44 -5.79
CA PRO A 436 -10.06 25.91 -6.93
C PRO A 436 -8.88 26.78 -7.37
N MET A 437 -9.10 28.08 -7.41
CA MET A 437 -8.06 29.05 -7.79
C MET A 437 -6.90 29.04 -6.79
N ILE A 438 -7.22 29.07 -5.50
CA ILE A 438 -6.21 29.04 -4.42
C ILE A 438 -5.39 27.73 -4.48
N MET A 439 -6.06 26.60 -4.68
CA MET A 439 -5.39 25.32 -4.83
C MET A 439 -4.47 25.28 -6.05
N LYS A 440 -4.86 25.92 -7.15
CA LYS A 440 -4.01 26.04 -8.34
C LYS A 440 -2.81 26.93 -8.10
N VAL A 441 -2.98 28.05 -7.38
CA VAL A 441 -1.85 28.90 -6.94
C VAL A 441 -0.88 28.09 -6.07
N ILE A 442 -1.37 27.33 -5.11
CA ILE A 442 -0.54 26.46 -4.27
C ILE A 442 0.20 25.42 -5.11
N SER A 443 -0.49 24.74 -6.02
CA SER A 443 0.11 23.74 -6.92
C SER A 443 1.21 24.36 -7.79
N SER A 444 0.96 25.53 -8.37
CA SER A 444 1.94 26.26 -9.19
C SER A 444 3.14 26.75 -8.35
N ALA A 445 2.87 27.28 -7.16
CA ALA A 445 3.92 27.71 -6.24
C ALA A 445 4.84 26.55 -5.82
N ILE A 446 4.30 25.35 -5.60
CA ILE A 446 5.10 24.14 -5.30
C ILE A 446 6.05 23.84 -6.44
N LYS A 447 5.56 23.85 -7.68
CA LYS A 447 6.39 23.58 -8.87
C LYS A 447 7.54 24.58 -8.99
N ILE A 448 7.27 25.86 -8.70
CA ILE A 448 8.27 26.93 -8.75
C ILE A 448 9.35 26.80 -7.67
N VAL A 449 8.95 26.46 -6.43
CA VAL A 449 9.89 26.40 -5.30
C VAL A 449 10.57 25.06 -5.12
N SER A 450 10.18 24.05 -5.87
CA SER A 450 10.77 22.71 -5.75
C SER A 450 12.12 22.67 -6.46
N PRO A 451 13.18 22.18 -5.80
CA PRO A 451 14.47 22.00 -6.45
C PRO A 451 14.37 20.94 -7.54
N SER A 452 15.24 21.05 -8.54
CA SER A 452 15.41 19.97 -9.52
C SER A 452 15.77 18.67 -8.78
N PRO A 453 15.16 17.53 -9.13
CA PRO A 453 15.49 16.26 -8.51
C PRO A 453 16.98 15.94 -8.67
N SER A 454 17.67 15.73 -7.57
CA SER A 454 19.05 15.24 -7.55
C SER A 454 19.16 14.09 -6.54
N TRP A 455 20.18 13.24 -6.70
CA TRP A 455 20.42 12.13 -5.78
C TRP A 455 20.83 12.61 -4.37
N GLU A 456 21.29 13.86 -4.24
CA GLU A 456 21.70 14.48 -2.97
C GLU A 456 20.54 15.11 -2.20
N THR A 457 19.42 15.42 -2.88
CA THR A 457 18.27 16.02 -2.21
C THR A 457 17.42 14.96 -1.51
N PRO A 458 16.86 15.25 -0.31
CA PRO A 458 15.89 14.36 0.33
C PRO A 458 14.73 14.06 -0.63
N LYS A 459 14.29 12.81 -0.67
CA LYS A 459 13.19 12.36 -1.54
C LYS A 459 11.91 13.17 -1.35
N TYR A 460 11.64 13.58 -0.11
CA TYR A 460 10.49 14.40 0.25
C TYR A 460 10.93 15.55 1.16
N ILE A 461 10.58 16.76 0.78
CA ILE A 461 11.00 18.01 1.45
C ILE A 461 9.81 18.76 2.04
N ARG A 462 8.59 18.46 1.56
CA ARG A 462 7.38 19.19 1.91
C ARG A 462 6.18 18.27 2.05
N ALA A 463 5.25 18.66 2.94
CA ALA A 463 3.93 18.05 3.06
C ALA A 463 2.86 19.14 3.04
N ILE A 464 1.77 18.88 2.31
CA ILE A 464 0.57 19.72 2.33
C ILE A 464 -0.54 18.89 2.96
N VAL A 465 -1.11 19.43 4.01
CA VAL A 465 -2.20 18.81 4.76
C VAL A 465 -3.49 19.58 4.45
N ILE A 466 -4.47 18.88 3.91
CA ILE A 466 -5.77 19.42 3.52
C ILE A 466 -6.82 18.74 4.39
N ASP A 467 -7.30 19.45 5.39
CA ASP A 467 -8.45 18.98 6.16
C ASP A 467 -9.75 19.39 5.48
N GLU A 468 -10.84 18.68 5.75
CA GLU A 468 -12.14 18.86 5.11
C GLU A 468 -12.03 18.91 3.58
N ALA A 469 -11.28 17.93 3.02
CA ALA A 469 -10.99 17.89 1.59
C ALA A 469 -12.24 17.93 0.70
N TRP A 470 -13.43 17.56 1.21
CA TRP A 470 -14.70 17.71 0.51
C TRP A 470 -15.00 19.15 0.10
N SER A 471 -14.53 20.14 0.87
CA SER A 471 -14.71 21.57 0.55
C SER A 471 -13.85 22.01 -0.64
N VAL A 472 -12.78 21.27 -0.88
CA VAL A 472 -11.79 21.48 -1.94
C VAL A 472 -11.96 20.49 -3.10
N LEU A 473 -12.54 19.32 -2.86
CA LEU A 473 -12.72 18.24 -3.84
C LEU A 473 -14.02 18.34 -4.64
N ARG A 474 -14.49 19.56 -4.93
CA ARG A 474 -15.64 19.78 -5.79
C ARG A 474 -15.19 20.20 -7.18
N ASP A 475 -15.78 19.59 -8.19
CA ASP A 475 -15.65 19.99 -9.60
C ASP A 475 -14.19 20.24 -10.03
N GLU A 476 -13.86 21.47 -10.42
CA GLU A 476 -12.54 21.83 -10.96
C GLU A 476 -11.39 21.74 -9.92
N SER A 477 -11.69 21.95 -8.62
CA SER A 477 -10.65 21.81 -7.57
C SER A 477 -10.13 20.40 -7.48
N LEU A 478 -10.97 19.40 -7.74
CA LEU A 478 -10.57 18.01 -7.71
C LEU A 478 -9.49 17.71 -8.74
N ARG A 479 -9.63 18.25 -9.97
CA ARG A 479 -8.61 18.09 -11.01
C ARG A 479 -7.26 18.67 -10.57
N VAL A 480 -7.27 19.79 -9.86
CA VAL A 480 -6.06 20.40 -9.32
C VAL A 480 -5.42 19.52 -8.25
N VAL A 481 -6.22 18.93 -7.36
CA VAL A 481 -5.72 18.00 -6.33
C VAL A 481 -5.23 16.69 -6.95
N GLU A 482 -5.91 16.16 -7.96
CA GLU A 482 -5.44 15.01 -8.74
C GLU A 482 -4.08 15.29 -9.39
N GLU A 483 -3.94 16.44 -10.04
CA GLU A 483 -2.68 16.87 -10.62
C GLU A 483 -1.59 16.94 -9.56
N LEU A 484 -1.90 17.51 -8.39
CA LEU A 484 -0.96 17.63 -7.29
C LEU A 484 -0.55 16.26 -6.73
N ILE A 485 -1.46 15.29 -6.63
CA ILE A 485 -1.16 13.92 -6.22
C ILE A 485 -0.28 13.22 -7.27
N ARG A 486 -0.61 13.34 -8.56
CA ARG A 486 0.15 12.70 -9.64
C ARG A 486 1.56 13.28 -9.77
N THR A 487 1.70 14.60 -9.64
CA THR A 487 2.98 15.29 -9.86
C THR A 487 3.77 15.53 -8.58
N GLY A 488 3.10 15.62 -7.43
CA GLY A 488 3.70 15.98 -6.13
C GLY A 488 4.91 15.13 -5.76
N ARG A 489 4.88 13.83 -6.07
CA ARG A 489 6.03 12.94 -5.86
C ARG A 489 7.30 13.44 -6.58
N SER A 490 7.17 13.90 -7.82
CA SER A 490 8.30 14.42 -8.61
C SER A 490 8.85 15.72 -8.05
N PHE A 491 8.02 16.47 -7.31
CA PHE A 491 8.40 17.72 -6.66
C PHE A 491 8.71 17.55 -5.16
N GLY A 492 8.95 16.31 -4.71
CA GLY A 492 9.26 16.01 -3.32
C GLY A 492 8.15 16.43 -2.33
N THR A 493 6.89 16.45 -2.77
CA THR A 493 5.76 16.93 -2.00
C THR A 493 4.82 15.78 -1.63
N ILE A 494 4.49 15.68 -0.35
CA ILE A 494 3.48 14.79 0.22
C ILE A 494 2.15 15.52 0.24
N VAL A 495 1.07 14.87 -0.16
CA VAL A 495 -0.29 15.38 0.00
C VAL A 495 -1.00 14.49 1.00
N ALA A 496 -1.45 15.06 2.12
CA ALA A 496 -2.23 14.40 3.15
C ALA A 496 -3.62 15.04 3.23
N MET A 497 -4.64 14.24 2.99
CA MET A 497 -6.03 14.72 2.94
C MET A 497 -6.89 14.02 3.97
N ALA A 498 -7.88 14.74 4.53
CA ALA A 498 -8.96 14.14 5.29
C ALA A 498 -10.32 14.51 4.73
N THR A 499 -11.26 13.55 4.74
CA THR A 499 -12.62 13.76 4.28
C THR A 499 -13.65 13.02 5.12
N GLN A 500 -14.86 13.55 5.15
CA GLN A 500 -16.01 12.92 5.79
C GLN A 500 -16.85 12.13 4.78
N THR A 501 -16.86 12.56 3.53
CA THR A 501 -17.78 12.06 2.49
C THR A 501 -17.07 11.01 1.65
N VAL A 502 -17.54 9.76 1.75
CA VAL A 502 -17.01 8.65 0.96
C VAL A 502 -17.62 8.63 -0.44
N LYS A 503 -18.88 9.05 -0.58
CA LYS A 503 -19.61 9.04 -1.87
C LYS A 503 -18.94 9.88 -2.95
N ASP A 504 -18.42 11.05 -2.58
CA ASP A 504 -17.70 11.91 -3.52
C ASP A 504 -16.34 11.32 -3.89
N LEU A 505 -15.75 10.54 -2.98
CA LEU A 505 -14.48 9.85 -3.20
C LEU A 505 -14.62 8.66 -4.16
N THR A 506 -15.69 7.87 -4.08
CA THR A 506 -15.85 6.67 -4.92
C THR A 506 -15.97 7.01 -6.39
N LYS A 507 -16.65 8.10 -6.72
CA LYS A 507 -16.80 8.55 -8.12
C LYS A 507 -15.52 9.17 -8.68
N THR A 508 -14.78 9.87 -7.84
CA THR A 508 -13.75 10.81 -8.28
C THR A 508 -12.33 10.36 -7.90
N LEU A 509 -12.14 9.81 -6.70
CA LEU A 509 -10.83 9.35 -6.23
C LEU A 509 -10.63 7.83 -6.33
N GLY A 510 -11.64 7.07 -6.79
CA GLY A 510 -11.50 5.62 -6.99
C GLY A 510 -10.19 5.26 -7.69
N PRO A 511 -9.87 5.88 -8.84
CA PRO A 511 -8.60 5.66 -9.53
C PRO A 511 -7.35 6.15 -8.77
N LEU A 512 -7.51 7.10 -7.83
CA LEU A 512 -6.40 7.65 -7.05
C LEU A 512 -6.08 6.83 -5.80
N VAL A 513 -7.00 6.00 -5.31
CA VAL A 513 -6.77 5.16 -4.11
C VAL A 513 -5.55 4.26 -4.28
N ASP A 514 -5.29 3.79 -5.50
CA ASP A 514 -4.10 2.98 -5.80
C ASP A 514 -2.80 3.82 -5.85
N SER A 515 -2.94 5.14 -6.01
CA SER A 515 -1.83 6.10 -5.96
C SER A 515 -1.50 6.57 -4.55
N LEU A 516 -2.22 6.09 -3.51
CA LEU A 516 -1.99 6.46 -2.13
C LEU A 516 -1.01 5.49 -1.45
N GLY A 517 -0.05 6.03 -0.71
CA GLY A 517 0.89 5.25 0.09
C GLY A 517 0.34 4.88 1.46
N LEU A 518 -0.55 5.71 2.01
CA LEU A 518 -1.19 5.49 3.30
C LEU A 518 -2.69 5.81 3.21
N LEU A 519 -3.51 4.83 3.54
CA LEU A 519 -4.95 5.01 3.68
C LEU A 519 -5.36 4.69 5.13
N VAL A 520 -6.04 5.62 5.78
CA VAL A 520 -6.50 5.52 7.16
C VAL A 520 -8.01 5.68 7.19
N ILE A 521 -8.72 4.64 7.61
CA ILE A 521 -10.18 4.62 7.69
C ILE A 521 -10.57 4.55 9.16
N LEU A 522 -11.23 5.60 9.62
CA LEU A 522 -11.66 5.73 11.00
C LEU A 522 -13.03 5.05 11.22
N PRO A 523 -13.38 4.69 12.47
CA PRO A 523 -14.62 3.98 12.78
C PRO A 523 -15.87 4.76 12.42
N SER A 524 -16.92 4.03 12.05
CA SER A 524 -18.28 4.55 11.88
C SER A 524 -19.30 3.48 12.22
N THR A 525 -20.40 3.86 12.83
CA THR A 525 -21.55 2.96 13.10
C THR A 525 -22.44 2.79 11.86
N SER A 526 -22.34 3.69 10.87
CA SER A 526 -23.17 3.69 9.66
C SER A 526 -22.83 2.51 8.74
N SER A 527 -23.86 1.77 8.31
CA SER A 527 -23.76 0.75 7.27
C SER A 527 -23.38 1.35 5.93
N ASP A 528 -24.06 2.45 5.53
CA ASP A 528 -23.84 3.12 4.26
C ASP A 528 -22.39 3.59 4.09
N TYR A 529 -21.77 4.03 5.20
CA TYR A 529 -20.35 4.39 5.22
C TYR A 529 -19.47 3.20 4.84
N TRP A 530 -19.73 2.01 5.42
CA TRP A 530 -18.94 0.82 5.16
C TRP A 530 -19.22 0.20 3.80
N ASP A 531 -20.44 0.35 3.28
CA ASP A 531 -20.78 -0.06 1.92
C ASP A 531 -19.98 0.75 0.89
N GLU A 532 -19.86 2.06 1.10
CA GLU A 532 -19.02 2.93 0.24
C GLU A 532 -17.52 2.62 0.41
N ILE A 533 -17.02 2.39 1.62
CA ILE A 533 -15.64 1.96 1.86
C ILE A 533 -15.33 0.63 1.15
N SER A 534 -16.28 -0.30 1.15
CA SER A 534 -16.13 -1.60 0.50
C SER A 534 -16.02 -1.52 -1.02
N LYS A 535 -16.48 -0.42 -1.63
CA LYS A 535 -16.26 -0.12 -3.06
C LYS A 535 -14.85 0.37 -3.34
N LEU A 536 -14.20 1.02 -2.36
CA LEU A 536 -12.85 1.56 -2.50
C LEU A 536 -11.77 0.52 -2.22
N ILE A 537 -11.97 -0.31 -1.20
CA ILE A 537 -11.02 -1.32 -0.76
C ILE A 537 -11.74 -2.59 -0.31
N LYS A 538 -11.08 -3.74 -0.49
CA LYS A 538 -11.60 -5.01 0.05
C LYS A 538 -11.44 -5.07 1.56
N VAL A 539 -12.55 -5.10 2.30
CA VAL A 539 -12.59 -5.27 3.76
C VAL A 539 -13.50 -6.43 4.09
N SER A 540 -13.07 -7.35 4.96
CA SER A 540 -13.92 -8.46 5.39
C SER A 540 -15.07 -7.97 6.27
N LYS A 541 -16.23 -8.65 6.19
CA LYS A 541 -17.40 -8.34 7.02
C LYS A 541 -17.09 -8.35 8.52
N GLU A 542 -16.27 -9.30 8.96
CA GLU A 542 -15.82 -9.40 10.35
C GLU A 542 -15.06 -8.16 10.82
N ARG A 543 -14.18 -7.62 9.97
CA ARG A 543 -13.44 -6.38 10.27
C ARG A 543 -14.35 -5.16 10.28
N ILE A 544 -15.33 -5.09 9.38
CA ILE A 544 -16.33 -4.02 9.36
C ILE A 544 -17.12 -4.04 10.68
N GLU A 545 -17.66 -5.20 11.10
CA GLU A 545 -18.41 -5.31 12.36
C GLU A 545 -17.54 -4.91 13.56
N ARG A 546 -16.29 -5.33 13.57
CA ARG A 546 -15.34 -4.94 14.62
C ARG A 546 -15.10 -3.43 14.62
N MET A 547 -14.92 -2.81 13.45
CA MET A 547 -14.74 -1.36 13.33
C MET A 547 -15.98 -0.57 13.74
N ARG A 548 -17.19 -1.10 13.50
CA ARG A 548 -18.45 -0.47 13.94
C ARG A 548 -18.58 -0.40 15.46
N SER A 549 -17.97 -1.35 16.18
CA SER A 549 -17.97 -1.38 17.65
C SER A 549 -16.83 -0.57 18.30
N LEU A 550 -15.83 -0.16 17.53
CA LEU A 550 -14.71 0.62 18.02
C LEU A 550 -15.01 2.12 17.97
N GLY A 551 -14.44 2.86 18.93
CA GLY A 551 -14.55 4.30 19.01
C GLY A 551 -13.33 5.06 18.49
N ARG A 552 -13.15 6.29 18.97
CA ARG A 552 -11.98 7.13 18.66
C ARG A 552 -10.67 6.41 19.00
N GLY A 553 -9.62 6.70 18.23
CA GLY A 553 -8.28 6.15 18.46
C GLY A 553 -8.02 4.82 17.76
N TYR A 554 -8.95 4.32 16.98
CA TYR A 554 -8.77 3.12 16.16
C TYR A 554 -8.92 3.45 14.68
N ALA A 555 -8.26 2.66 13.82
CA ALA A 555 -8.37 2.80 12.37
C ALA A 555 -8.11 1.47 11.65
N LEU A 556 -8.71 1.31 10.46
CA LEU A 556 -8.18 0.41 9.46
C LEU A 556 -7.11 1.16 8.67
N VAL A 557 -5.92 0.60 8.59
CA VAL A 557 -4.77 1.22 7.94
C VAL A 557 -4.29 0.31 6.81
N ARG A 558 -4.13 0.87 5.59
CA ARG A 558 -3.46 0.23 4.46
C ARG A 558 -2.20 1.02 4.13
N ILE A 559 -1.07 0.33 4.04
CA ILE A 559 0.23 0.91 3.70
C ILE A 559 0.71 0.26 2.41
N ALA A 560 0.75 1.02 1.31
CA ALA A 560 1.24 0.49 0.04
C ALA A 560 2.75 0.17 0.09
N PRO A 561 3.21 -0.89 -0.59
CA PRO A 561 2.47 -1.72 -1.55
C PRO A 561 1.66 -2.89 -0.96
N ASP A 562 1.58 -3.02 0.37
CA ASP A 562 0.83 -4.11 1.02
C ASP A 562 -0.69 -3.89 0.81
N PRO A 563 -1.41 -4.79 0.14
CA PRO A 563 -2.84 -4.64 -0.08
C PRO A 563 -3.68 -4.89 1.18
N ARG A 564 -3.08 -5.46 2.24
CA ARG A 564 -3.79 -5.80 3.47
C ARG A 564 -4.16 -4.56 4.27
N THR A 565 -5.31 -4.61 4.91
CA THR A 565 -5.72 -3.63 5.91
C THR A 565 -5.36 -4.12 7.31
N LEU A 566 -4.82 -3.24 8.14
CA LEU A 566 -4.43 -3.49 9.52
C LEU A 566 -5.42 -2.82 10.46
N LEU A 567 -5.78 -3.47 11.54
CA LEU A 567 -6.61 -2.88 12.58
C LEU A 567 -5.71 -2.26 13.66
N VAL A 568 -5.52 -0.97 13.58
CA VAL A 568 -4.51 -0.23 14.36
C VAL A 568 -5.18 0.59 15.46
N LYS A 569 -4.70 0.44 16.69
CA LYS A 569 -4.90 1.43 17.74
C LYS A 569 -3.90 2.55 17.48
N LEU A 570 -4.40 3.71 17.06
CA LEU A 570 -3.56 4.86 16.71
C LEU A 570 -2.76 5.32 17.92
N GLY A 571 -1.52 5.69 17.70
CA GLY A 571 -0.62 6.17 18.75
C GLY A 571 -1.06 7.51 19.33
N PRO A 572 -0.62 7.80 20.58
CA PRO A 572 -0.86 9.08 21.24
C PRO A 572 -0.20 10.26 20.50
#